data_ea39ea68087379863d10617072d9a624
#
_entry.id   ea39ea68087379863d10617072d9a624
#
_cell.length_a   1.000
_cell.length_b   1.000
_cell.length_c   1.000
_cell.angle_alpha   90.00
_cell.angle_beta   90.00
_cell.angle_gamma   90.00
#
_symmetry.space_group_name_H-M   'P 1'
#
loop_
_entity.id
_entity.type
_entity.pdbx_description
1 polymer ?
#
loop_
_entity_poly.entity_id
_entity_poly.type
_entity_poly.pdbx_seq_one_letter_code
_entity_poly.pdbx_strand_id
1 'polypeptide(L)'
;MSRSIQKSRLSGAAAAGLAVGLIGLGVLSLVYRDFTLQWEPVPAGVHDRTLLALASGAILTIAGLLLPAGRTRAWGALLAAVFIGFWVVGLHIPRMVGRPSDLVGWLELAECLAMSMGAFLLFRGKGDGFGRVCVLLCGAACVMFGISHFVFAKFTASMVPAWLPNHLELAYLTGAIHTLTGLALIVGRWRRWAATIEAAMMSSFVLLVHAPRVAAHLTDRTQLTLLFVAVTLSSAAWAVAGSRAVD
;
A
#
# COMPACT_ATOMS: atom_id res chain seq x y z
N MET A 1 -9.55 27.99 -0.33
CA MET A 1 -9.19 27.06 0.78
C MET A 1 -7.67 27.07 0.94
N SER A 2 -7.13 27.36 2.13
CA SER A 2 -5.67 27.48 2.29
C SER A 2 -4.99 26.10 2.07
N ARG A 3 -3.75 26.10 1.56
CA ARG A 3 -2.95 24.87 1.33
C ARG A 3 -2.82 24.00 2.59
N SER A 4 -2.77 24.62 3.76
CA SER A 4 -2.65 23.93 5.05
C SER A 4 -3.92 23.13 5.41
N ILE A 5 -5.11 23.69 5.17
CA ILE A 5 -6.40 23.02 5.40
C ILE A 5 -6.55 21.82 4.47
N GLN A 6 -6.18 21.97 3.19
CA GLN A 6 -6.24 20.87 2.22
C GLN A 6 -5.32 19.72 2.63
N LYS A 7 -4.08 19.98 3.05
CA LYS A 7 -3.15 18.95 3.53
C LYS A 7 -3.65 18.23 4.77
N SER A 8 -4.21 18.95 5.72
CA SER A 8 -4.81 18.37 6.94
C SER A 8 -5.96 17.41 6.59
N ARG A 9 -6.81 17.79 5.62
CA ARG A 9 -7.91 16.93 5.15
C ARG A 9 -7.39 15.66 4.45
N LEU A 10 -6.39 15.80 3.56
CA LEU A 10 -5.78 14.64 2.87
C LEU A 10 -5.14 13.68 3.86
N SER A 11 -4.37 14.19 4.84
CA SER A 11 -3.77 13.36 5.89
C SER A 11 -4.83 12.69 6.77
N GLY A 12 -5.96 13.36 7.03
CA GLY A 12 -7.08 12.77 7.77
C GLY A 12 -7.76 11.63 7.00
N ALA A 13 -8.03 11.83 5.71
CA ALA A 13 -8.60 10.81 4.84
C ALA A 13 -7.64 9.61 4.66
N ALA A 14 -6.35 9.88 4.46
CA ALA A 14 -5.33 8.86 4.38
C ALA A 14 -5.25 8.02 5.67
N ALA A 15 -5.31 8.66 6.84
CA ALA A 15 -5.31 7.94 8.11
C ALA A 15 -6.57 7.08 8.30
N ALA A 16 -7.75 7.58 7.88
CA ALA A 16 -8.98 6.81 7.96
C ALA A 16 -8.97 5.59 7.01
N GLY A 17 -8.52 5.76 5.77
CA GLY A 17 -8.39 4.65 4.83
C GLY A 17 -7.34 3.63 5.28
N LEU A 18 -6.18 4.10 5.78
CA LEU A 18 -5.16 3.21 6.35
C LEU A 18 -5.70 2.41 7.55
N ALA A 19 -6.54 3.04 8.40
CA ALA A 19 -7.20 2.36 9.50
C ALA A 19 -8.10 1.21 8.99
N VAL A 20 -8.94 1.48 8.00
CA VAL A 20 -9.81 0.46 7.39
C VAL A 20 -8.99 -0.69 6.82
N GLY A 21 -7.95 -0.40 6.05
CA GLY A 21 -7.09 -1.41 5.45
C GLY A 21 -6.41 -2.29 6.50
N LEU A 22 -5.76 -1.68 7.50
CA LEU A 22 -5.05 -2.42 8.55
C LEU A 22 -5.97 -3.23 9.45
N ILE A 23 -7.14 -2.68 9.85
CA ILE A 23 -8.14 -3.43 10.63
C ILE A 23 -8.63 -4.63 9.81
N GLY A 24 -8.93 -4.42 8.51
CA GLY A 24 -9.36 -5.50 7.64
C GLY A 24 -8.33 -6.62 7.52
N LEU A 25 -7.06 -6.29 7.24
CA LEU A 25 -5.97 -7.27 7.18
C LEU A 25 -5.77 -7.97 8.52
N GLY A 26 -5.78 -7.22 9.63
CA GLY A 26 -5.62 -7.77 10.97
C GLY A 26 -6.76 -8.73 11.34
N VAL A 27 -8.00 -8.35 11.08
CA VAL A 27 -9.18 -9.20 11.33
C VAL A 27 -9.12 -10.47 10.48
N LEU A 28 -8.73 -10.39 9.19
CA LEU A 28 -8.54 -11.57 8.36
C LEU A 28 -7.49 -12.51 8.95
N SER A 29 -6.34 -11.98 9.40
CA SER A 29 -5.31 -12.81 10.03
C SER A 29 -5.80 -13.47 11.32
N LEU A 30 -6.61 -12.79 12.14
CA LEU A 30 -7.21 -13.35 13.35
C LEU A 30 -8.25 -14.43 13.04
N VAL A 31 -9.12 -14.21 12.06
CA VAL A 31 -10.20 -15.14 11.67
C VAL A 31 -9.63 -16.41 11.04
N TYR A 32 -8.71 -16.23 10.08
CA TYR A 32 -8.10 -17.37 9.37
C TYR A 32 -6.93 -18.00 10.12
N ARG A 33 -6.49 -17.40 11.23
CA ARG A 33 -5.34 -17.83 12.05
C ARG A 33 -4.08 -18.05 11.21
N ASP A 34 -3.88 -17.17 10.24
CA ASP A 34 -2.78 -17.24 9.28
C ASP A 34 -2.39 -15.83 8.83
N PHE A 35 -1.17 -15.70 8.32
CA PHE A 35 -0.57 -14.43 7.90
C PHE A 35 -1.26 -13.81 6.68
N THR A 36 -0.91 -12.56 6.36
CA THR A 36 -1.50 -11.76 5.28
C THR A 36 -1.02 -12.26 3.90
N LEU A 37 -1.27 -13.53 3.57
CA LEU A 37 -0.92 -14.16 2.30
C LEU A 37 0.51 -13.81 1.84
N GLN A 38 0.69 -13.42 0.57
CA GLN A 38 2.00 -13.10 -0.02
C GLN A 38 2.65 -11.81 0.52
N TRP A 39 1.91 -10.91 1.16
CA TRP A 39 2.47 -9.69 1.77
C TRP A 39 3.20 -9.94 3.08
N GLU A 40 2.90 -11.05 3.73
CA GLU A 40 3.59 -11.50 4.94
C GLU A 40 4.11 -12.93 4.74
N PRO A 41 5.15 -13.13 3.89
CA PRO A 41 5.58 -14.45 3.41
C PRO A 41 6.41 -15.19 4.47
N VAL A 42 5.81 -15.47 5.63
CA VAL A 42 6.46 -16.21 6.72
C VAL A 42 6.66 -17.67 6.30
N PRO A 43 7.88 -18.23 6.42
CA PRO A 43 8.18 -19.61 6.04
C PRO A 43 7.28 -20.63 6.76
N ALA A 44 6.91 -21.70 6.06
CA ALA A 44 6.02 -22.74 6.61
C ALA A 44 6.59 -23.47 7.83
N GLY A 45 7.94 -23.59 7.93
CA GLY A 45 8.63 -24.28 9.02
C GLY A 45 8.81 -23.47 10.31
N VAL A 46 8.24 -22.25 10.41
CA VAL A 46 8.34 -21.45 11.63
C VAL A 46 7.49 -22.07 12.74
N HIS A 47 8.09 -22.26 13.93
CA HIS A 47 7.40 -22.75 15.12
C HIS A 47 6.30 -21.75 15.54
N ASP A 48 5.24 -22.27 16.14
CA ASP A 48 4.11 -21.47 16.65
C ASP A 48 3.49 -20.53 15.60
N ARG A 49 3.52 -20.95 14.33
CA ARG A 49 3.06 -20.15 13.18
C ARG A 49 1.69 -19.52 13.42
N THR A 50 0.75 -20.28 13.98
CA THR A 50 -0.60 -19.77 14.30
C THR A 50 -0.57 -18.67 15.35
N LEU A 51 0.21 -18.82 16.41
CA LEU A 51 0.34 -17.80 17.46
C LEU A 51 0.96 -16.51 16.88
N LEU A 52 2.00 -16.65 16.05
CA LEU A 52 2.63 -15.51 15.38
C LEU A 52 1.66 -14.80 14.41
N ALA A 53 0.83 -15.55 13.68
CA ALA A 53 -0.18 -14.98 12.81
C ALA A 53 -1.25 -14.22 13.61
N LEU A 54 -1.68 -14.74 14.76
CA LEU A 54 -2.61 -14.05 15.66
C LEU A 54 -1.98 -12.77 16.24
N ALA A 55 -0.71 -12.82 16.62
CA ALA A 55 0.03 -11.64 17.08
C ALA A 55 0.15 -10.58 15.98
N SER A 56 0.49 -10.98 14.74
CA SER A 56 0.50 -10.11 13.58
C SER A 56 -0.85 -9.45 13.35
N GLY A 57 -1.93 -10.25 13.32
CA GLY A 57 -3.29 -9.74 13.16
C GLY A 57 -3.69 -8.75 14.25
N ALA A 58 -3.31 -9.04 15.52
CA ALA A 58 -3.55 -8.12 16.64
C ALA A 58 -2.78 -6.80 16.46
N ILE A 59 -1.51 -6.84 16.06
CA ILE A 59 -0.68 -5.65 15.83
C ILE A 59 -1.30 -4.77 14.73
N LEU A 60 -1.69 -5.36 13.60
CA LEU A 60 -2.34 -4.63 12.51
C LEU A 60 -3.66 -3.99 12.95
N THR A 61 -4.50 -4.76 13.67
CA THR A 61 -5.78 -4.26 14.18
C THR A 61 -5.56 -3.10 15.16
N ILE A 62 -4.64 -3.23 16.11
CA ILE A 62 -4.32 -2.18 17.08
C ILE A 62 -3.79 -0.93 16.35
N ALA A 63 -2.85 -1.09 15.42
CA ALA A 63 -2.34 0.01 14.62
C ALA A 63 -3.47 0.76 13.90
N GLY A 64 -4.39 0.01 13.27
CA GLY A 64 -5.56 0.57 12.60
C GLY A 64 -6.50 1.32 13.55
N LEU A 65 -6.81 0.76 14.71
CA LEU A 65 -7.70 1.38 15.71
C LEU A 65 -7.14 2.68 16.30
N LEU A 66 -5.82 2.83 16.37
CA LEU A 66 -5.16 4.04 16.87
C LEU A 66 -5.17 5.21 15.86
N LEU A 67 -5.35 4.96 14.56
CA LEU A 67 -5.24 5.97 13.50
C LEU A 67 -6.34 7.03 13.48
N PRO A 68 -7.64 6.73 13.73
CA PRO A 68 -8.70 7.72 13.63
C PRO A 68 -8.62 8.81 14.70
N ALA A 69 -8.18 8.47 15.91
CA ALA A 69 -8.15 9.39 17.05
C ALA A 69 -6.91 10.31 16.97
N GLY A 70 -7.12 11.61 17.00
CA GLY A 70 -6.06 12.61 16.84
C GLY A 70 -4.85 12.46 17.78
N ARG A 71 -5.10 12.05 19.04
CA ARG A 71 -4.05 11.86 20.05
C ARG A 71 -3.21 10.61 19.85
N THR A 72 -3.79 9.54 19.30
CA THR A 72 -3.11 8.24 19.11
C THR A 72 -2.65 8.00 17.68
N ARG A 73 -3.07 8.85 16.73
CA ARG A 73 -2.75 8.71 15.30
C ARG A 73 -1.27 8.49 15.03
N ALA A 74 -0.41 9.28 15.68
CA ALA A 74 1.03 9.17 15.50
C ALA A 74 1.55 7.79 15.92
N TRP A 75 1.07 7.25 17.02
CA TRP A 75 1.45 5.91 17.50
C TRP A 75 0.93 4.81 16.60
N GLY A 76 -0.33 4.91 16.13
CA GLY A 76 -0.88 3.97 15.15
C GLY A 76 -0.10 3.97 13.84
N ALA A 77 0.24 5.15 13.34
CA ALA A 77 1.03 5.31 12.13
C ALA A 77 2.46 4.76 12.30
N LEU A 78 3.11 5.03 13.45
CA LEU A 78 4.43 4.49 13.74
C LEU A 78 4.41 2.96 13.86
N LEU A 79 3.43 2.41 14.58
CA LEU A 79 3.29 0.96 14.74
C LEU A 79 3.10 0.27 13.37
N ALA A 80 2.20 0.81 12.52
CA ALA A 80 1.99 0.31 11.17
C ALA A 80 3.27 0.40 10.33
N ALA A 81 3.94 1.55 10.35
CA ALA A 81 5.16 1.78 9.58
C ALA A 81 6.28 0.82 9.95
N VAL A 82 6.54 0.65 11.26
CA VAL A 82 7.60 -0.24 11.76
C VAL A 82 7.25 -1.70 11.50
N PHE A 83 6.00 -2.09 11.74
CA PHE A 83 5.59 -3.48 11.59
C PHE A 83 5.60 -3.93 10.12
N ILE A 84 5.03 -3.13 9.21
CA ILE A 84 5.11 -3.42 7.77
C ILE A 84 6.56 -3.27 7.26
N GLY A 85 7.30 -2.30 7.78
CA GLY A 85 8.74 -2.18 7.51
C GLY A 85 9.54 -3.41 7.92
N PHE A 86 9.15 -4.09 9.00
CA PHE A 86 9.71 -5.38 9.37
C PHE A 86 9.40 -6.45 8.30
N TRP A 87 8.21 -6.47 7.70
CA TRP A 87 7.94 -7.39 6.58
C TRP A 87 8.91 -7.16 5.42
N VAL A 88 9.17 -5.89 5.07
CA VAL A 88 10.14 -5.55 4.01
C VAL A 88 11.52 -6.08 4.34
N VAL A 89 12.06 -5.73 5.53
CA VAL A 89 13.45 -6.04 5.88
C VAL A 89 13.65 -7.50 6.32
N GLY A 90 12.69 -8.03 7.10
CA GLY A 90 12.80 -9.36 7.71
C GLY A 90 12.29 -10.50 6.84
N LEU A 91 11.34 -10.23 5.93
CA LEU A 91 10.70 -11.29 5.14
C LEU A 91 11.01 -11.13 3.64
N HIS A 92 10.75 -9.94 3.06
CA HIS A 92 10.87 -9.76 1.61
C HIS A 92 12.33 -9.64 1.15
N ILE A 93 13.17 -8.82 1.79
CA ILE A 93 14.58 -8.68 1.37
C ILE A 93 15.32 -10.02 1.39
N PRO A 94 15.26 -10.83 2.46
CA PRO A 94 15.91 -12.16 2.46
C PRO A 94 15.37 -13.08 1.35
N ARG A 95 14.06 -13.04 1.07
CA ARG A 95 13.45 -13.79 -0.04
C ARG A 95 14.00 -13.34 -1.38
N MET A 96 14.14 -12.03 -1.62
CA MET A 96 14.66 -11.49 -2.88
C MET A 96 16.15 -11.75 -3.08
N VAL A 97 16.95 -11.76 -2.00
CA VAL A 97 18.36 -12.18 -2.08
C VAL A 97 18.46 -13.64 -2.54
N GLY A 98 17.57 -14.52 -2.07
CA GLY A 98 17.53 -15.92 -2.50
C GLY A 98 16.88 -16.15 -3.87
N ARG A 99 16.07 -15.20 -4.38
CA ARG A 99 15.31 -15.33 -5.63
C ARG A 99 15.28 -13.99 -6.40
N PRO A 100 16.43 -13.48 -6.85
CA PRO A 100 16.50 -12.13 -7.43
C PRO A 100 15.74 -11.97 -8.75
N SER A 101 15.41 -13.05 -9.44
CA SER A 101 14.62 -13.05 -10.68
C SER A 101 13.10 -13.13 -10.45
N ASP A 102 12.62 -13.28 -9.20
CA ASP A 102 11.21 -13.32 -8.86
C ASP A 102 10.59 -11.92 -8.90
N LEU A 103 10.07 -11.53 -10.07
CA LEU A 103 9.47 -10.22 -10.27
C LEU A 103 8.19 -10.01 -9.43
N VAL A 104 7.43 -11.08 -9.16
CA VAL A 104 6.25 -11.02 -8.28
C VAL A 104 6.69 -10.68 -6.85
N GLY A 105 7.76 -11.32 -6.37
CA GLY A 105 8.31 -11.00 -5.04
C GLY A 105 8.83 -9.56 -4.94
N TRP A 106 9.40 -8.99 -6.00
CA TRP A 106 9.77 -7.57 -6.04
C TRP A 106 8.55 -6.65 -6.00
N LEU A 107 7.44 -7.03 -6.65
CA LEU A 107 6.18 -6.30 -6.57
C LEU A 107 5.63 -6.30 -5.13
N GLU A 108 5.56 -7.48 -4.50
CA GLU A 108 5.09 -7.64 -3.11
C GLU A 108 5.94 -6.82 -2.12
N LEU A 109 7.27 -6.83 -2.30
CA LEU A 109 8.19 -5.98 -1.54
C LEU A 109 7.88 -4.50 -1.72
N ALA A 110 7.68 -4.06 -2.97
CA ALA A 110 7.39 -2.67 -3.30
C ALA A 110 6.05 -2.20 -2.70
N GLU A 111 5.03 -3.07 -2.68
CA GLU A 111 3.74 -2.80 -2.05
C GLU A 111 3.91 -2.60 -0.54
N CYS A 112 4.60 -3.52 0.16
CA CYS A 112 4.89 -3.40 1.58
C CYS A 112 5.73 -2.15 1.88
N LEU A 113 6.73 -1.84 1.04
CA LEU A 113 7.54 -0.64 1.17
C LEU A 113 6.70 0.63 1.05
N ALA A 114 5.83 0.73 0.05
CA ALA A 114 4.93 1.87 -0.13
C ALA A 114 3.98 2.06 1.07
N MET A 115 3.39 0.98 1.57
CA MET A 115 2.53 1.01 2.76
C MET A 115 3.28 1.50 4.00
N SER A 116 4.48 0.98 4.26
CA SER A 116 5.34 1.38 5.38
C SER A 116 5.73 2.85 5.28
N MET A 117 6.20 3.31 4.11
CA MET A 117 6.64 4.70 3.91
C MET A 117 5.47 5.68 4.00
N GLY A 118 4.30 5.33 3.48
CA GLY A 118 3.08 6.13 3.64
C GLY A 118 2.67 6.29 5.10
N ALA A 119 2.75 5.22 5.89
CA ALA A 119 2.50 5.27 7.34
C ALA A 119 3.55 6.14 8.07
N PHE A 120 4.84 6.08 7.72
CA PHE A 120 5.86 6.98 8.26
C PHE A 120 5.57 8.45 7.95
N LEU A 121 5.10 8.76 6.75
CA LEU A 121 4.71 10.14 6.40
C LEU A 121 3.53 10.64 7.24
N LEU A 122 2.58 9.78 7.59
CA LEU A 122 1.49 10.12 8.53
C LEU A 122 2.02 10.33 9.95
N PHE A 123 3.02 9.57 10.39
CA PHE A 123 3.64 9.72 11.71
C PHE A 123 4.42 11.03 11.82
N ARG A 124 5.31 11.32 10.86
CA ARG A 124 6.22 12.47 10.96
C ARG A 124 5.57 13.77 10.47
N GLY A 125 4.80 13.74 9.39
CA GLY A 125 4.12 14.92 8.82
C GLY A 125 5.05 16.06 8.37
N LYS A 126 6.38 15.91 8.49
CA LYS A 126 7.39 16.94 8.25
C LYS A 126 8.04 16.76 6.87
N GLY A 127 8.38 17.88 6.21
CA GLY A 127 9.16 17.90 4.97
C GLY A 127 10.67 17.88 5.22
N ASP A 128 11.14 17.09 6.20
CA ASP A 128 12.56 16.93 6.52
C ASP A 128 13.25 15.89 5.61
N GLY A 129 14.54 15.66 5.84
CA GLY A 129 15.33 14.70 5.07
C GLY A 129 14.74 13.30 5.08
N PHE A 130 14.21 12.84 6.22
CA PHE A 130 13.57 11.54 6.34
C PHE A 130 12.26 11.45 5.52
N GLY A 131 11.41 12.49 5.58
CA GLY A 131 10.21 12.55 4.75
C GLY A 131 10.52 12.50 3.25
N ARG A 132 11.62 13.14 2.81
CA ARG A 132 12.08 13.03 1.41
C ARG A 132 12.51 11.62 1.05
N VAL A 133 13.20 10.91 1.93
CA VAL A 133 13.57 9.50 1.73
C VAL A 133 12.32 8.64 1.59
N CYS A 134 11.30 8.83 2.44
CA CYS A 134 10.03 8.12 2.30
C CYS A 134 9.38 8.36 0.94
N VAL A 135 9.37 9.61 0.45
CA VAL A 135 8.83 9.94 -0.88
C VAL A 135 9.64 9.29 -2.01
N LEU A 136 10.97 9.27 -1.92
CA LEU A 136 11.84 8.60 -2.89
C LEU A 136 11.57 7.09 -2.96
N LEU A 137 11.42 6.45 -1.81
CA LEU A 137 11.13 5.01 -1.72
C LEU A 137 9.73 4.69 -2.24
N CYS A 138 8.72 5.54 -1.97
CA CYS A 138 7.40 5.42 -2.61
C CYS A 138 7.50 5.58 -4.13
N GLY A 139 8.34 6.52 -4.62
CA GLY A 139 8.59 6.67 -6.05
C GLY A 139 9.20 5.42 -6.69
N ALA A 140 10.16 4.78 -6.02
CA ALA A 140 10.74 3.52 -6.48
C ALA A 140 9.70 2.38 -6.49
N ALA A 141 8.83 2.31 -5.49
CA ALA A 141 7.73 1.36 -5.47
C ALA A 141 6.75 1.58 -6.64
N CYS A 142 6.38 2.83 -6.94
CA CYS A 142 5.53 3.15 -8.10
C CYS A 142 6.18 2.72 -9.43
N VAL A 143 7.50 2.92 -9.60
CA VAL A 143 8.20 2.41 -10.79
C VAL A 143 8.08 0.89 -10.88
N MET A 144 8.22 0.18 -9.76
CA MET A 144 8.05 -1.28 -9.73
C MET A 144 6.61 -1.70 -10.09
N PHE A 145 5.59 -0.96 -9.62
CA PHE A 145 4.20 -1.18 -10.04
C PHE A 145 4.04 -1.01 -11.55
N GLY A 146 4.63 0.04 -12.13
CA GLY A 146 4.62 0.24 -13.58
C GLY A 146 5.27 -0.92 -14.34
N ILE A 147 6.45 -1.38 -13.91
CA ILE A 147 7.13 -2.54 -14.50
C ILE A 147 6.25 -3.77 -14.45
N SER A 148 5.59 -4.04 -13.31
CA SER A 148 4.70 -5.19 -13.16
C SER A 148 3.50 -5.14 -14.09
N HIS A 149 2.92 -3.96 -14.32
CA HIS A 149 1.82 -3.75 -15.25
C HIS A 149 2.22 -4.04 -16.70
N PHE A 150 3.46 -3.71 -17.10
CA PHE A 150 3.96 -4.04 -18.42
C PHE A 150 4.26 -5.53 -18.58
N VAL A 151 4.96 -6.12 -17.61
CA VAL A 151 5.35 -7.53 -17.65
C VAL A 151 4.16 -8.46 -17.54
N PHE A 152 3.23 -8.15 -16.64
CA PHE A 152 2.02 -8.93 -16.41
C PHE A 152 0.76 -8.31 -17.06
N ALA A 153 0.93 -7.61 -18.19
CA ALA A 153 -0.14 -6.83 -18.82
C ALA A 153 -1.42 -7.64 -19.09
N LYS A 154 -1.31 -8.90 -19.53
CA LYS A 154 -2.47 -9.77 -19.75
C LYS A 154 -3.21 -10.11 -18.45
N PHE A 155 -2.47 -10.34 -17.37
CA PHE A 155 -3.06 -10.56 -16.05
C PHE A 155 -3.74 -9.29 -15.55
N THR A 156 -3.07 -8.14 -15.62
CA THR A 156 -3.65 -6.84 -15.24
C THR A 156 -4.90 -6.55 -16.06
N ALA A 157 -4.88 -6.79 -17.36
CA ALA A 157 -6.04 -6.63 -18.25
C ALA A 157 -7.23 -7.52 -17.82
N SER A 158 -6.97 -8.75 -17.33
CA SER A 158 -8.03 -9.65 -16.84
C SER A 158 -8.69 -9.14 -15.54
N MET A 159 -8.08 -8.17 -14.85
CA MET A 159 -8.65 -7.53 -13.67
C MET A 159 -9.51 -6.31 -14.00
N VAL A 160 -9.41 -5.76 -15.20
CA VAL A 160 -10.23 -4.64 -15.65
C VAL A 160 -11.69 -5.06 -15.71
N PRO A 161 -12.63 -4.27 -15.17
CA PRO A 161 -14.06 -4.58 -15.23
C PRO A 161 -14.56 -4.81 -16.66
N ALA A 162 -15.38 -5.85 -16.86
CA ALA A 162 -15.86 -6.26 -18.20
C ALA A 162 -16.64 -5.16 -18.97
N TRP A 163 -17.19 -4.18 -18.27
CA TRP A 163 -17.92 -3.07 -18.87
C TRP A 163 -17.01 -1.94 -19.41
N LEU A 164 -15.72 -1.95 -19.05
CA LEU A 164 -14.73 -1.04 -19.62
C LEU A 164 -14.18 -1.61 -20.92
N PRO A 165 -14.01 -0.80 -21.98
CA PRO A 165 -13.34 -1.25 -23.20
C PRO A 165 -11.82 -1.26 -23.04
N ASN A 166 -11.12 -1.85 -24.00
CA ASN A 166 -9.65 -1.72 -24.17
C ASN A 166 -8.86 -2.15 -22.95
N HIS A 167 -9.14 -3.34 -22.40
CA HIS A 167 -8.54 -3.83 -21.15
C HIS A 167 -7.01 -3.84 -21.16
N LEU A 168 -6.41 -4.24 -22.29
CA LEU A 168 -4.96 -4.32 -22.41
C LEU A 168 -4.33 -2.92 -22.47
N GLU A 169 -4.94 -2.00 -23.20
CA GLU A 169 -4.51 -0.61 -23.30
C GLU A 169 -4.64 0.10 -21.93
N LEU A 170 -5.69 -0.20 -21.17
CA LEU A 170 -5.85 0.30 -19.80
C LEU A 170 -4.77 -0.25 -18.87
N ALA A 171 -4.36 -1.52 -19.02
CA ALA A 171 -3.26 -2.09 -18.26
C ALA A 171 -1.94 -1.37 -18.57
N TYR A 172 -1.64 -1.10 -19.84
CA TYR A 172 -0.46 -0.34 -20.24
C TYR A 172 -0.52 1.12 -19.80
N LEU A 173 -1.69 1.77 -19.92
CA LEU A 173 -1.88 3.16 -19.48
C LEU A 173 -1.63 3.31 -17.98
N THR A 174 -2.19 2.44 -17.15
CA THR A 174 -1.98 2.47 -15.70
C THR A 174 -0.52 2.17 -15.35
N GLY A 175 0.13 1.25 -16.07
CA GLY A 175 1.57 1.00 -15.95
C GLY A 175 2.42 2.23 -16.29
N ALA A 176 2.07 2.94 -17.35
CA ALA A 176 2.75 4.19 -17.72
C ALA A 176 2.54 5.28 -16.66
N ILE A 177 1.33 5.42 -16.10
CA ILE A 177 1.04 6.39 -15.04
C ILE A 177 1.86 6.06 -13.80
N HIS A 178 1.88 4.81 -13.32
CA HIS A 178 2.71 4.38 -12.20
C HIS A 178 4.20 4.74 -12.42
N THR A 179 4.74 4.42 -13.60
CA THR A 179 6.14 4.71 -13.93
C THR A 179 6.43 6.21 -13.93
N LEU A 180 5.60 7.00 -14.60
CA LEU A 180 5.81 8.45 -14.71
C LEU A 180 5.65 9.16 -13.37
N THR A 181 4.66 8.79 -12.56
CA THR A 181 4.47 9.35 -11.22
C THR A 181 5.62 8.95 -10.30
N GLY A 182 6.06 7.70 -10.35
CA GLY A 182 7.23 7.23 -9.62
C GLY A 182 8.50 7.99 -9.96
N LEU A 183 8.81 8.16 -11.25
CA LEU A 183 9.96 8.93 -11.72
C LEU A 183 9.86 10.40 -11.30
N ALA A 184 8.68 11.02 -11.37
CA ALA A 184 8.48 12.41 -10.93
C ALA A 184 8.73 12.58 -9.42
N LEU A 185 8.33 11.60 -8.59
CA LEU A 185 8.62 11.57 -7.16
C LEU A 185 10.13 11.45 -6.89
N ILE A 186 10.84 10.62 -7.64
CA ILE A 186 12.29 10.41 -7.51
C ILE A 186 13.07 11.67 -7.94
N VAL A 187 12.79 12.17 -9.14
CA VAL A 187 13.50 13.33 -9.71
C VAL A 187 13.20 14.62 -8.94
N GLY A 188 12.06 14.68 -8.25
CA GLY A 188 11.71 15.84 -7.44
C GLY A 188 10.93 16.92 -8.17
N ARG A 189 10.54 16.67 -9.43
CA ARG A 189 9.73 17.61 -10.22
C ARG A 189 8.27 17.19 -10.19
N TRP A 190 7.37 18.16 -9.99
CA TRP A 190 5.91 17.94 -9.94
C TRP A 190 5.44 16.89 -8.92
N ARG A 191 6.23 16.63 -7.85
CA ARG A 191 5.95 15.60 -6.84
C ARG A 191 4.51 15.62 -6.35
N ARG A 192 3.96 16.81 -6.09
CA ARG A 192 2.60 16.96 -5.60
C ARG A 192 1.56 16.45 -6.60
N TRP A 193 1.71 16.82 -7.88
CA TRP A 193 0.82 16.36 -8.94
C TRP A 193 0.96 14.85 -9.15
N ALA A 194 2.18 14.36 -9.21
CA ALA A 194 2.48 12.94 -9.33
C ALA A 194 1.84 12.13 -8.19
N ALA A 195 2.05 12.52 -6.94
CA ALA A 195 1.44 11.85 -5.79
C ALA A 195 -0.09 11.90 -5.81
N THR A 196 -0.69 13.00 -6.26
CA THR A 196 -2.15 13.13 -6.34
C THR A 196 -2.73 12.25 -7.45
N ILE A 197 -2.09 12.20 -8.62
CA ILE A 197 -2.50 11.34 -9.75
C ILE A 197 -2.40 9.87 -9.34
N GLU A 198 -1.28 9.48 -8.73
CA GLU A 198 -1.05 8.14 -8.21
C GLU A 198 -2.13 7.75 -7.20
N ALA A 199 -2.40 8.59 -6.21
CA ALA A 199 -3.40 8.32 -5.18
C ALA A 199 -4.82 8.20 -5.76
N ALA A 200 -5.18 9.05 -6.72
CA ALA A 200 -6.47 8.99 -7.40
C ALA A 200 -6.62 7.69 -8.21
N MET A 201 -5.57 7.30 -8.95
CA MET A 201 -5.54 6.06 -9.71
C MET A 201 -5.65 4.83 -8.79
N MET A 202 -4.87 4.78 -7.70
CA MET A 202 -4.96 3.69 -6.71
C MET A 202 -6.36 3.62 -6.07
N SER A 203 -7.00 4.77 -5.80
CA SER A 203 -8.38 4.80 -5.32
C SER A 203 -9.36 4.23 -6.35
N SER A 204 -9.14 4.47 -7.63
CA SER A 204 -9.97 3.88 -8.69
C SER A 204 -9.88 2.36 -8.73
N PHE A 205 -8.70 1.78 -8.43
CA PHE A 205 -8.55 0.32 -8.33
C PHE A 205 -9.36 -0.26 -7.15
N VAL A 206 -9.37 0.44 -6.01
CA VAL A 206 -10.22 0.04 -4.89
C VAL A 206 -11.69 -0.03 -5.30
N LEU A 207 -12.19 1.03 -5.95
CA LEU A 207 -13.60 1.18 -6.27
C LEU A 207 -14.06 0.35 -7.47
N LEU A 208 -13.24 0.28 -8.52
CA LEU A 208 -13.64 -0.30 -9.80
C LEU A 208 -13.21 -1.76 -9.96
N VAL A 209 -12.14 -2.17 -9.27
CA VAL A 209 -11.60 -3.53 -9.40
C VAL A 209 -11.90 -4.36 -8.16
N HIS A 210 -11.41 -3.93 -6.99
CA HIS A 210 -11.45 -4.78 -5.80
C HIS A 210 -12.82 -4.81 -5.12
N ALA A 211 -13.50 -3.68 -4.96
CA ALA A 211 -14.80 -3.64 -4.30
C ALA A 211 -15.88 -4.48 -5.03
N PRO A 212 -16.03 -4.42 -6.37
CA PRO A 212 -16.96 -5.28 -7.08
C PRO A 212 -16.62 -6.77 -6.98
N ARG A 213 -15.34 -7.14 -6.97
CA ARG A 213 -14.90 -8.53 -6.80
C ARG A 213 -15.26 -9.09 -5.42
N VAL A 214 -15.06 -8.29 -4.38
CA VAL A 214 -15.49 -8.68 -3.04
C VAL A 214 -17.03 -8.76 -2.97
N ALA A 215 -17.76 -7.84 -3.59
CA ALA A 215 -19.22 -7.90 -3.62
C ALA A 215 -19.75 -9.17 -4.30
N ALA A 216 -19.02 -9.70 -5.30
CA ALA A 216 -19.34 -10.97 -5.97
C ALA A 216 -18.91 -12.21 -5.15
N HIS A 217 -17.93 -12.07 -4.22
CA HIS A 217 -17.30 -13.18 -3.49
C HIS A 217 -17.02 -12.79 -2.03
N LEU A 218 -18.07 -12.54 -1.25
CA LEU A 218 -18.00 -11.98 0.10
C LEU A 218 -17.18 -12.78 1.12
N THR A 219 -17.02 -14.08 0.90
CA THR A 219 -16.29 -15.00 1.79
C THR A 219 -14.92 -15.41 1.25
N ASP A 220 -14.53 -14.94 0.06
CA ASP A 220 -13.22 -15.25 -0.52
C ASP A 220 -12.12 -14.46 0.20
N ARG A 221 -11.30 -15.17 0.95
CA ARG A 221 -10.17 -14.61 1.70
C ARG A 221 -9.22 -13.82 0.80
N THR A 222 -8.95 -14.33 -0.40
CA THR A 222 -8.02 -13.69 -1.34
C THR A 222 -8.57 -12.35 -1.81
N GLN A 223 -9.85 -12.30 -2.23
CA GLN A 223 -10.48 -11.06 -2.67
C GLN A 223 -10.56 -10.02 -1.54
N LEU A 224 -10.90 -10.45 -0.32
CA LEU A 224 -10.91 -9.59 0.85
C LEU A 224 -9.52 -9.04 1.17
N THR A 225 -8.47 -9.87 1.13
CA THR A 225 -7.09 -9.44 1.37
C THR A 225 -6.64 -8.44 0.31
N LEU A 226 -6.89 -8.72 -0.98
CA LEU A 226 -6.61 -7.81 -2.09
C LEU A 226 -7.28 -6.45 -1.92
N LEU A 227 -8.55 -6.43 -1.50
CA LEU A 227 -9.27 -5.18 -1.23
C LEU A 227 -8.58 -4.38 -0.13
N PHE A 228 -8.28 -5.00 1.03
CA PHE A 228 -7.68 -4.26 2.14
C PHE A 228 -6.23 -3.83 1.87
N VAL A 229 -5.47 -4.60 1.10
CA VAL A 229 -4.15 -4.17 0.60
C VAL A 229 -4.31 -2.96 -0.33
N ALA A 230 -5.24 -3.01 -1.29
CA ALA A 230 -5.47 -1.89 -2.20
C ALA A 230 -5.93 -0.62 -1.46
N VAL A 231 -6.79 -0.75 -0.43
CA VAL A 231 -7.18 0.36 0.45
C VAL A 231 -5.97 0.92 1.20
N THR A 232 -5.10 0.06 1.71
CA THR A 232 -3.89 0.46 2.44
C THR A 232 -2.91 1.19 1.51
N LEU A 233 -2.67 0.67 0.31
CA LEU A 233 -1.81 1.29 -0.72
C LEU A 233 -2.37 2.63 -1.20
N SER A 234 -3.66 2.70 -1.52
CA SER A 234 -4.33 3.97 -1.88
C SER A 234 -4.16 5.01 -0.76
N SER A 235 -4.34 4.60 0.49
CA SER A 235 -4.18 5.46 1.65
C SER A 235 -2.73 5.93 1.84
N ALA A 236 -1.75 5.05 1.59
CA ALA A 236 -0.33 5.41 1.59
C ALA A 236 -0.02 6.46 0.50
N ALA A 237 -0.56 6.30 -0.71
CA ALA A 237 -0.40 7.28 -1.78
C ALA A 237 -1.03 8.64 -1.41
N TRP A 238 -2.21 8.68 -0.76
CA TRP A 238 -2.80 9.91 -0.22
C TRP A 238 -1.96 10.51 0.91
N ALA A 239 -1.29 9.69 1.73
CA ALA A 239 -0.37 10.18 2.74
C ALA A 239 0.84 10.89 2.11
N VAL A 240 1.39 10.35 0.99
CA VAL A 240 2.42 11.02 0.18
C VAL A 240 1.90 12.36 -0.34
N ALA A 241 0.73 12.38 -0.99
CA ALA A 241 0.14 13.60 -1.57
C ALA A 241 -0.16 14.67 -0.51
N GLY A 242 -0.55 14.28 0.71
CA GLY A 242 -0.80 15.16 1.84
C GLY A 242 0.45 15.59 2.61
N SER A 243 1.60 14.97 2.38
CA SER A 243 2.83 15.28 3.12
C SER A 243 3.46 16.61 2.70
N ARG A 244 4.28 17.18 3.59
CA ARG A 244 5.11 18.36 3.28
C ARG A 244 6.37 18.02 2.48
N ALA A 245 6.69 16.76 2.35
CA ALA A 245 7.89 16.28 1.66
C ALA A 245 7.77 16.33 0.12
N VAL A 246 6.55 16.54 -0.41
CA VAL A 246 6.29 16.72 -1.85
C VAL A 246 6.23 18.19 -2.31
N ASP A 247 6.46 19.14 -1.40
CA ASP A 247 6.51 20.58 -1.72
C ASP A 247 7.83 21.02 -2.36
#